data_ab6859c0bec44cbc4161a89dfed69285
#
_entry.id   ab6859c0bec44cbc4161a89dfed69285
#
_cell.length_a   1.000
_cell.length_b   1.000
_cell.length_c   1.000
_cell.angle_alpha   90.00
_cell.angle_beta   90.00
_cell.angle_gamma   90.00
#
_symmetry.space_group_name_H-M   'P 1'
#
loop_
_entity.id
_entity.type
_entity.pdbx_description
1 polymer ?
#
loop_
_entity_poly.entity_id
_entity_poly.type
_entity_poly.pdbx_seq_one_letter_code
_entity_poly.pdbx_strand_id
1 'polypeptide(L)'
;MEKNAENRKIDATKARGELEEDLLEYVYRTWRQGRQITSKEYAREVNITGYEAAGLVRSLVKKGFLCEPENGHLELTDKGKLEGMECLGRHEKLTQFFQMVSGMDQERAQEDACRVEHYISPEGLKGIENFLQYGDVYDRVYDDMDLYTFYEDGEFPMAFGLYEPERRNPRFLAPEYGKLEHSVILRVKKSQNCFLLKTKKDESIGYVWYRREDEWIQAKEEKGVYQLPTDICTYTANTGIPITEAVAIIAITRFDQKPLPIDYRELNIHVW
;
A
#
# COMPACT_ATOMS: atom_id res chain seq x y z
N MET A 1 -12.43 -39.96 -8.58
CA MET A 1 -12.89 -38.57 -8.71
C MET A 1 -13.95 -38.34 -7.66
N GLU A 2 -13.51 -38.19 -6.44
CA GLU A 2 -14.34 -37.84 -5.27
C GLU A 2 -13.36 -37.36 -4.23
N LYS A 3 -13.41 -36.08 -3.92
CA LYS A 3 -12.95 -35.40 -2.70
C LYS A 3 -12.61 -33.97 -3.08
N ASN A 4 -13.52 -33.06 -2.83
CA ASN A 4 -13.23 -31.70 -2.42
C ASN A 4 -14.54 -30.96 -2.16
N ALA A 5 -15.31 -31.51 -1.20
CA ALA A 5 -16.28 -30.75 -0.45
C ALA A 5 -15.72 -30.66 0.98
N GLU A 6 -14.59 -30.00 1.14
CA GLU A 6 -14.16 -29.64 2.49
C GLU A 6 -14.99 -28.45 2.95
N ASN A 7 -15.88 -28.77 3.87
CA ASN A 7 -16.71 -27.94 4.71
C ASN A 7 -16.11 -26.56 4.95
N ARG A 8 -16.53 -25.55 4.20
CA ARG A 8 -16.43 -24.14 4.62
C ARG A 8 -17.32 -23.99 5.85
N LYS A 9 -16.76 -24.23 7.03
CA LYS A 9 -17.43 -23.86 8.28
C LYS A 9 -17.50 -22.34 8.30
N ILE A 10 -18.73 -21.80 8.30
CA ILE A 10 -18.94 -20.40 8.63
C ILE A 10 -18.32 -20.18 10.01
N ASP A 11 -17.40 -19.24 10.10
CA ASP A 11 -16.87 -18.81 11.38
C ASP A 11 -18.02 -18.27 12.23
N ALA A 12 -18.26 -18.88 13.39
CA ALA A 12 -19.36 -18.51 14.30
C ALA A 12 -19.25 -17.04 14.81
N THR A 13 -18.18 -16.33 14.44
CA THR A 13 -17.92 -14.93 14.79
C THR A 13 -18.37 -13.93 13.73
N LYS A 14 -18.76 -14.38 12.52
CA LYS A 14 -19.18 -13.45 11.44
C LYS A 14 -20.42 -12.66 11.83
N ALA A 15 -20.38 -11.35 11.61
CA ALA A 15 -21.55 -10.49 11.79
C ALA A 15 -22.64 -10.86 10.75
N ARG A 16 -23.90 -10.63 11.12
CA ARG A 16 -25.04 -10.98 10.23
C ARG A 16 -24.97 -10.32 8.85
N GLY A 17 -24.38 -9.11 8.76
CA GLY A 17 -24.16 -8.40 7.51
C GLY A 17 -23.22 -9.15 6.57
N GLU A 18 -22.13 -9.68 7.09
CA GLU A 18 -21.14 -10.48 6.34
C GLU A 18 -21.78 -11.75 5.77
N LEU A 19 -22.59 -12.45 6.57
CA LEU A 19 -23.33 -13.64 6.12
C LEU A 19 -24.33 -13.32 5.00
N GLU A 20 -24.91 -12.14 5.00
CA GLU A 20 -25.80 -11.67 3.94
C GLU A 20 -25.03 -11.38 2.64
N GLU A 21 -23.86 -10.75 2.74
CA GLU A 21 -22.97 -10.52 1.60
C GLU A 21 -22.44 -11.83 1.03
N ASP A 22 -22.00 -12.78 1.87
CA ASP A 22 -21.59 -14.13 1.47
C ASP A 22 -22.71 -14.87 0.68
N LEU A 23 -23.95 -14.79 1.18
CA LEU A 23 -25.09 -15.40 0.48
C LEU A 23 -25.33 -14.72 -0.87
N LEU A 24 -25.27 -13.40 -0.92
CA LEU A 24 -25.52 -12.64 -2.14
C LEU A 24 -24.44 -12.91 -3.20
N GLU A 25 -23.17 -12.95 -2.79
CA GLU A 25 -22.05 -13.36 -3.64
C GLU A 25 -22.27 -14.78 -4.19
N TYR A 26 -22.62 -15.72 -3.31
CA TYR A 26 -22.85 -17.12 -3.70
C TYR A 26 -23.98 -17.26 -4.73
N VAL A 27 -25.10 -16.56 -4.51
CA VAL A 27 -26.24 -16.56 -5.45
C VAL A 27 -25.83 -15.92 -6.79
N TYR A 28 -25.09 -14.81 -6.75
CA TYR A 28 -24.60 -14.15 -7.96
C TYR A 28 -23.62 -15.01 -8.75
N ARG A 29 -22.67 -15.64 -8.09
CA ARG A 29 -21.70 -16.57 -8.71
C ARG A 29 -22.36 -17.76 -9.38
N THR A 30 -23.35 -18.37 -8.71
CA THR A 30 -24.12 -19.49 -9.29
C THR A 30 -25.01 -19.07 -10.44
N TRP A 31 -25.63 -17.89 -10.35
CA TRP A 31 -26.40 -17.30 -11.44
C TRP A 31 -25.53 -17.03 -12.68
N ARG A 32 -24.32 -16.50 -12.54
CA ARG A 32 -23.37 -16.33 -13.65
C ARG A 32 -23.02 -17.65 -14.34
N GLN A 33 -23.06 -18.76 -13.62
CA GLN A 33 -22.83 -20.10 -14.16
C GLN A 33 -24.09 -20.71 -14.82
N GLY A 34 -25.19 -19.98 -14.91
CA GLY A 34 -26.48 -20.46 -15.44
C GLY A 34 -27.21 -21.43 -14.51
N ARG A 35 -26.87 -21.43 -13.21
CA ARG A 35 -27.48 -22.30 -12.20
C ARG A 35 -28.36 -21.48 -11.27
N GLN A 36 -29.50 -22.08 -10.91
CA GLN A 36 -30.34 -21.60 -9.82
C GLN A 36 -30.14 -22.48 -8.59
N ILE A 37 -30.20 -21.88 -7.42
CA ILE A 37 -30.03 -22.56 -6.14
C ILE A 37 -31.23 -22.29 -5.22
N THR A 38 -31.41 -23.15 -4.25
CA THR A 38 -32.37 -22.99 -3.16
C THR A 38 -31.66 -22.61 -1.86
N SER A 39 -32.41 -22.03 -0.92
CA SER A 39 -31.86 -21.75 0.44
C SER A 39 -31.38 -23.01 1.16
N LYS A 40 -31.96 -24.18 0.84
CA LYS A 40 -31.51 -25.46 1.40
C LYS A 40 -30.19 -25.94 0.84
N GLU A 41 -29.95 -25.72 -0.45
CA GLU A 41 -28.67 -26.05 -1.08
C GLU A 41 -27.55 -25.16 -0.52
N TYR A 42 -27.80 -23.86 -0.42
CA TYR A 42 -26.86 -22.94 0.23
C TYR A 42 -26.53 -23.36 1.67
N ALA A 43 -27.59 -23.67 2.48
CA ALA A 43 -27.41 -24.10 3.86
C ALA A 43 -26.49 -25.34 4.00
N ARG A 44 -26.61 -26.30 3.08
CA ARG A 44 -25.72 -27.48 3.05
C ARG A 44 -24.29 -27.15 2.65
N GLU A 45 -24.14 -26.30 1.65
CA GLU A 45 -22.82 -25.90 1.13
C GLU A 45 -21.98 -25.19 2.18
N VAL A 46 -22.59 -24.26 2.92
CA VAL A 46 -21.88 -23.47 3.93
C VAL A 46 -22.03 -24.01 5.36
N ASN A 47 -22.68 -25.19 5.49
CA ASN A 47 -22.86 -25.91 6.76
C ASN A 47 -23.57 -25.08 7.87
N ILE A 48 -24.68 -24.41 7.50
CA ILE A 48 -25.57 -23.74 8.44
C ILE A 48 -26.94 -24.44 8.48
N THR A 49 -27.75 -24.08 9.47
CA THR A 49 -29.12 -24.59 9.55
C THR A 49 -30.02 -23.98 8.47
N GLY A 50 -31.03 -24.74 8.04
CA GLY A 50 -32.05 -24.21 7.13
C GLY A 50 -32.82 -23.01 7.70
N TYR A 51 -32.92 -22.90 9.02
CA TYR A 51 -33.52 -21.75 9.70
C TYR A 51 -32.68 -20.48 9.55
N GLU A 52 -31.37 -20.59 9.74
CA GLU A 52 -30.43 -19.49 9.54
C GLU A 52 -30.42 -19.02 8.08
N ALA A 53 -30.31 -19.95 7.13
CA ALA A 53 -30.36 -19.62 5.70
C ALA A 53 -31.68 -18.91 5.32
N ALA A 54 -32.83 -19.41 5.81
CA ALA A 54 -34.12 -18.76 5.59
C ALA A 54 -34.20 -17.37 6.23
N GLY A 55 -33.50 -17.15 7.36
CA GLY A 55 -33.37 -15.85 8.00
C GLY A 55 -32.60 -14.84 7.15
N LEU A 56 -31.49 -15.27 6.54
CA LEU A 56 -30.67 -14.45 5.63
C LEU A 56 -31.46 -14.10 4.36
N VAL A 57 -32.13 -15.08 3.75
CA VAL A 57 -32.96 -14.86 2.56
C VAL A 57 -34.07 -13.84 2.84
N ARG A 58 -34.83 -13.97 3.93
CA ARG A 58 -35.84 -12.98 4.30
C ARG A 58 -35.28 -11.57 4.47
N SER A 59 -34.09 -11.45 5.02
CA SER A 59 -33.43 -10.17 5.18
C SER A 59 -33.04 -9.56 3.84
N LEU A 60 -32.47 -10.34 2.93
CA LEU A 60 -32.08 -9.88 1.59
C LEU A 60 -33.31 -9.54 0.73
N VAL A 61 -34.42 -10.27 0.85
CA VAL A 61 -35.69 -9.91 0.22
C VAL A 61 -36.21 -8.58 0.76
N LYS A 62 -36.22 -8.39 2.10
CA LYS A 62 -36.62 -7.13 2.71
C LYS A 62 -35.75 -5.93 2.28
N LYS A 63 -34.46 -6.15 2.04
CA LYS A 63 -33.52 -5.14 1.53
C LYS A 63 -33.64 -4.92 0.01
N GLY A 64 -34.44 -5.75 -0.68
CA GLY A 64 -34.67 -5.68 -2.12
C GLY A 64 -33.53 -6.23 -2.98
N PHE A 65 -32.68 -7.10 -2.44
CA PHE A 65 -31.61 -7.77 -3.19
C PHE A 65 -32.07 -9.10 -3.81
N LEU A 66 -32.99 -9.80 -3.15
CA LEU A 66 -33.62 -11.02 -3.67
C LEU A 66 -35.11 -10.79 -3.94
N CYS A 67 -35.65 -11.49 -4.94
CA CYS A 67 -37.10 -11.64 -5.12
C CYS A 67 -37.69 -12.57 -4.06
N GLU A 68 -39.02 -12.53 -3.85
CA GLU A 68 -39.69 -13.58 -3.07
C GLU A 68 -39.46 -14.93 -3.75
N PRO A 69 -38.96 -15.94 -3.02
CA PRO A 69 -38.63 -17.23 -3.62
C PRO A 69 -39.84 -17.95 -4.19
N GLU A 70 -39.88 -18.10 -5.49
CA GLU A 70 -40.85 -18.99 -6.15
C GLU A 70 -40.25 -20.40 -6.22
N ASN A 71 -41.05 -21.40 -5.79
CA ASN A 71 -40.58 -22.80 -5.73
C ASN A 71 -39.31 -23.04 -4.93
N GLY A 72 -38.94 -22.10 -4.04
CA GLY A 72 -37.74 -22.14 -3.18
C GLY A 72 -36.45 -21.74 -3.85
N HIS A 73 -36.44 -21.35 -5.13
CA HIS A 73 -35.28 -20.85 -5.83
C HIS A 73 -34.98 -19.39 -5.45
N LEU A 74 -33.70 -19.06 -5.34
CA LEU A 74 -33.22 -17.71 -5.03
C LEU A 74 -32.98 -16.96 -6.33
N GLU A 75 -33.71 -15.86 -6.52
CA GLU A 75 -33.56 -14.98 -7.68
C GLU A 75 -33.08 -13.58 -7.27
N LEU A 76 -32.10 -13.06 -7.99
CA LEU A 76 -31.55 -11.72 -7.78
C LEU A 76 -32.43 -10.67 -8.45
N THR A 77 -32.75 -9.62 -7.74
CA THR A 77 -33.21 -8.36 -8.35
C THR A 77 -32.06 -7.70 -9.13
N ASP A 78 -32.34 -6.67 -9.92
CA ASP A 78 -31.26 -5.91 -10.58
C ASP A 78 -30.33 -5.25 -9.57
N LYS A 79 -30.87 -4.77 -8.44
CA LYS A 79 -30.08 -4.30 -7.30
C LYS A 79 -29.21 -5.41 -6.71
N GLY A 80 -29.77 -6.60 -6.56
CA GLY A 80 -29.05 -7.78 -6.06
C GLY A 80 -27.91 -8.23 -6.99
N LYS A 81 -28.11 -8.11 -8.31
CA LYS A 81 -27.06 -8.42 -9.28
C LYS A 81 -25.90 -7.45 -9.19
N LEU A 82 -26.17 -6.13 -9.04
CA LEU A 82 -25.11 -5.12 -8.87
C LEU A 82 -24.32 -5.36 -7.60
N GLU A 83 -24.98 -5.55 -6.48
CA GLU A 83 -24.32 -5.80 -5.19
C GLU A 83 -23.56 -7.12 -5.19
N GLY A 84 -24.14 -8.20 -5.70
CA GLY A 84 -23.46 -9.50 -5.81
C GLY A 84 -22.24 -9.46 -6.74
N MET A 85 -22.31 -8.66 -7.79
CA MET A 85 -21.16 -8.40 -8.67
C MET A 85 -20.04 -7.67 -7.92
N GLU A 86 -20.38 -6.70 -7.08
CA GLU A 86 -19.41 -5.96 -6.28
C GLU A 86 -18.76 -6.85 -5.22
N CYS A 87 -19.54 -7.65 -4.48
CA CYS A 87 -19.02 -8.61 -3.51
C CYS A 87 -18.06 -9.61 -4.17
N LEU A 88 -18.48 -10.26 -5.25
CA LEU A 88 -17.63 -11.21 -5.99
C LEU A 88 -16.38 -10.54 -6.55
N GLY A 89 -16.48 -9.30 -7.05
CA GLY A 89 -15.35 -8.53 -7.56
C GLY A 89 -14.32 -8.21 -6.48
N ARG A 90 -14.74 -7.89 -5.25
CA ARG A 90 -13.83 -7.71 -4.10
C ARG A 90 -13.09 -9.01 -3.79
N HIS A 91 -13.83 -10.10 -3.68
CA HIS A 91 -13.28 -11.43 -3.41
C HIS A 91 -12.23 -11.85 -4.45
N GLU A 92 -12.56 -11.75 -5.74
CA GLU A 92 -11.66 -12.13 -6.83
C GLU A 92 -10.37 -11.30 -6.83
N LYS A 93 -10.46 -9.98 -6.59
CA LYS A 93 -9.28 -9.10 -6.51
C LYS A 93 -8.39 -9.41 -5.32
N LEU A 94 -8.97 -9.62 -4.15
CA LEU A 94 -8.23 -10.00 -2.96
C LEU A 94 -7.55 -11.36 -3.12
N THR A 95 -8.26 -12.34 -3.68
CA THR A 95 -7.69 -13.66 -4.00
C THR A 95 -6.47 -13.53 -4.91
N GLN A 96 -6.59 -12.78 -6.00
CA GLN A 96 -5.49 -12.56 -6.93
C GLN A 96 -4.32 -11.82 -6.27
N PHE A 97 -4.61 -10.80 -5.47
CA PHE A 97 -3.59 -10.06 -4.72
C PHE A 97 -2.82 -10.96 -3.78
N PHE A 98 -3.49 -11.77 -2.96
CA PHE A 98 -2.83 -12.70 -2.05
C PHE A 98 -1.98 -13.73 -2.76
N GLN A 99 -2.46 -14.30 -3.87
CA GLN A 99 -1.64 -15.20 -4.70
C GLN A 99 -0.36 -14.52 -5.19
N MET A 100 -0.46 -13.29 -5.69
CA MET A 100 0.70 -12.56 -6.25
C MET A 100 1.73 -12.17 -5.19
N VAL A 101 1.29 -11.68 -4.02
CA VAL A 101 2.22 -11.14 -3.01
C VAL A 101 2.84 -12.20 -2.11
N SER A 102 2.16 -13.32 -1.90
CA SER A 102 2.61 -14.38 -0.96
C SER A 102 3.01 -15.67 -1.65
N GLY A 103 2.64 -15.86 -2.93
CA GLY A 103 2.84 -17.11 -3.65
C GLY A 103 1.99 -18.28 -3.11
N MET A 104 0.97 -18.02 -2.29
CA MET A 104 0.06 -19.04 -1.77
C MET A 104 -0.79 -19.65 -2.89
N ASP A 105 -1.27 -20.87 -2.69
CA ASP A 105 -2.20 -21.51 -3.60
C ASP A 105 -3.57 -20.81 -3.62
N GLN A 106 -4.36 -21.13 -4.64
CA GLN A 106 -5.66 -20.48 -4.85
C GLN A 106 -6.64 -20.72 -3.70
N GLU A 107 -6.65 -21.90 -3.10
CA GLU A 107 -7.58 -22.27 -2.04
C GLU A 107 -7.34 -21.41 -0.79
N ARG A 108 -6.09 -21.31 -0.34
CA ARG A 108 -5.70 -20.44 0.78
C ARG A 108 -5.95 -18.96 0.49
N ALA A 109 -5.62 -18.52 -0.73
CA ALA A 109 -5.88 -17.14 -1.12
C ALA A 109 -7.37 -16.78 -1.07
N GLN A 110 -8.25 -17.70 -1.49
CA GLN A 110 -9.70 -17.53 -1.36
C GLN A 110 -10.19 -17.49 0.08
N GLU A 111 -9.63 -18.35 0.96
CA GLU A 111 -9.96 -18.33 2.39
C GLU A 111 -9.59 -17.00 3.03
N ASP A 112 -8.39 -16.48 2.76
CA ASP A 112 -7.93 -15.21 3.31
C ASP A 112 -8.69 -14.02 2.70
N ALA A 113 -9.01 -14.06 1.40
CA ALA A 113 -9.86 -13.07 0.75
C ALA A 113 -11.24 -12.99 1.43
N CYS A 114 -11.89 -14.13 1.66
CA CYS A 114 -13.19 -14.22 2.32
C CYS A 114 -13.20 -13.68 3.77
N ARG A 115 -12.04 -13.72 4.46
CA ARG A 115 -11.92 -13.14 5.81
C ARG A 115 -11.74 -11.63 5.79
N VAL A 116 -11.10 -11.09 4.77
CA VAL A 116 -10.67 -9.68 4.69
C VAL A 116 -11.68 -8.81 3.94
N GLU A 117 -12.41 -9.35 2.97
CA GLU A 117 -13.25 -8.59 2.04
C GLU A 117 -14.32 -7.70 2.67
N HIS A 118 -14.81 -8.10 3.86
CA HIS A 118 -15.83 -7.35 4.59
C HIS A 118 -15.26 -6.17 5.39
N TYR A 119 -13.94 -6.13 5.63
CA TYR A 119 -13.27 -5.16 6.50
C TYR A 119 -12.34 -4.23 5.75
N ILE A 120 -12.02 -4.53 4.50
CA ILE A 120 -11.13 -3.68 3.71
C ILE A 120 -11.81 -2.36 3.35
N SER A 121 -11.10 -1.24 3.54
CA SER A 121 -11.63 0.05 3.14
C SER A 121 -11.67 0.21 1.61
N PRO A 122 -12.55 1.10 1.09
CA PRO A 122 -12.55 1.42 -0.34
C PRO A 122 -11.20 1.88 -0.87
N GLU A 123 -10.46 2.65 -0.06
CA GLU A 123 -9.12 3.13 -0.39
C GLU A 123 -8.11 1.97 -0.45
N GLY A 124 -8.18 1.04 0.50
CA GLY A 124 -7.37 -0.18 0.51
C GLY A 124 -7.63 -1.05 -0.71
N LEU A 125 -8.90 -1.28 -1.04
CA LEU A 125 -9.29 -2.02 -2.24
C LEU A 125 -8.81 -1.32 -3.52
N LYS A 126 -8.92 0.00 -3.59
CA LYS A 126 -8.41 0.78 -4.72
C LYS A 126 -6.90 0.67 -4.88
N GLY A 127 -6.16 0.65 -3.77
CA GLY A 127 -4.71 0.39 -3.77
C GLY A 127 -4.37 -0.98 -4.36
N ILE A 128 -5.14 -2.01 -3.99
CA ILE A 128 -4.99 -3.37 -4.53
C ILE A 128 -5.34 -3.42 -6.03
N GLU A 129 -6.41 -2.75 -6.46
CA GLU A 129 -6.75 -2.65 -7.90
C GLU A 129 -5.62 -2.03 -8.71
N ASN A 130 -5.04 -0.93 -8.22
CA ASN A 130 -3.92 -0.27 -8.88
C ASN A 130 -2.70 -1.19 -8.96
N PHE A 131 -2.41 -1.92 -7.87
CA PHE A 131 -1.35 -2.91 -7.85
C PHE A 131 -1.58 -4.02 -8.90
N LEU A 132 -2.78 -4.59 -8.94
CA LEU A 132 -3.13 -5.64 -9.91
C LEU A 132 -3.09 -5.16 -11.37
N GLN A 133 -3.38 -3.87 -11.60
CA GLN A 133 -3.40 -3.28 -12.94
C GLN A 133 -2.02 -2.88 -13.44
N TYR A 134 -1.18 -2.33 -12.56
CA TYR A 134 0.10 -1.71 -12.95
C TYR A 134 1.32 -2.48 -12.44
N GLY A 135 1.14 -3.42 -11.52
CA GLY A 135 2.20 -4.23 -10.94
C GLY A 135 3.25 -3.39 -10.22
N ASP A 136 4.51 -3.67 -10.52
CA ASP A 136 5.68 -3.00 -9.97
C ASP A 136 5.94 -1.59 -10.54
N VAL A 137 5.17 -1.17 -11.53
CA VAL A 137 5.24 0.19 -12.10
C VAL A 137 4.49 1.22 -11.25
N TYR A 138 3.70 0.77 -10.27
CA TYR A 138 2.92 1.66 -9.41
C TYR A 138 3.75 2.20 -8.25
N ASP A 139 4.25 3.43 -8.42
CA ASP A 139 4.98 4.13 -7.38
C ASP A 139 4.04 4.74 -6.34
N ARG A 140 4.46 4.71 -5.08
CA ARG A 140 3.78 5.34 -3.95
C ARG A 140 4.73 6.32 -3.28
N VAL A 141 4.19 7.43 -2.82
CA VAL A 141 4.94 8.49 -2.16
C VAL A 141 4.53 8.56 -0.69
N TYR A 142 5.51 8.62 0.18
CA TYR A 142 5.35 8.73 1.64
C TYR A 142 6.15 9.92 2.15
N ASP A 143 5.55 10.74 3.01
CA ASP A 143 6.21 11.91 3.61
C ASP A 143 7.24 11.53 4.67
N ASP A 144 7.12 10.34 5.24
CA ASP A 144 8.08 9.77 6.19
C ASP A 144 8.07 8.25 6.07
N MET A 145 9.20 7.62 6.39
CA MET A 145 9.35 6.17 6.38
C MET A 145 10.33 5.72 7.43
N ASP A 146 9.95 4.74 8.24
CA ASP A 146 10.85 4.12 9.19
C ASP A 146 11.82 3.18 8.48
N LEU A 147 13.00 3.69 8.18
CA LEU A 147 14.05 2.95 7.49
C LEU A 147 14.58 1.76 8.28
N TYR A 148 14.37 1.72 9.59
CA TYR A 148 14.72 0.58 10.43
C TYR A 148 13.91 -0.69 10.10
N THR A 149 12.76 -0.53 9.49
CA THR A 149 11.96 -1.65 8.96
C THR A 149 12.64 -2.36 7.78
N PHE A 150 13.51 -1.66 7.04
CA PHE A 150 14.13 -2.16 5.81
C PHE A 150 15.63 -2.42 5.94
N TYR A 151 16.30 -1.76 6.89
CA TYR A 151 17.74 -1.86 7.10
C TYR A 151 18.05 -2.26 8.54
N GLU A 152 19.04 -3.12 8.71
CA GLU A 152 19.65 -3.37 10.02
C GLU A 152 20.52 -2.21 10.47
N ASP A 153 20.95 -2.21 11.75
CA ASP A 153 21.90 -1.24 12.26
C ASP A 153 23.18 -1.26 11.41
N GLY A 154 23.58 -0.11 10.86
CA GLY A 154 24.73 -0.05 9.98
C GLY A 154 24.92 1.27 9.24
N GLU A 155 25.88 1.28 8.34
CA GLU A 155 26.17 2.38 7.41
C GLU A 155 26.15 1.85 5.98
N PHE A 156 25.31 2.47 5.14
CA PHE A 156 25.04 2.03 3.78
C PHE A 156 25.36 3.17 2.80
N PRO A 157 26.31 2.99 1.87
CA PRO A 157 26.59 3.99 0.86
C PRO A 157 25.48 4.02 -0.19
N MET A 158 24.90 5.20 -0.43
CA MET A 158 23.83 5.43 -1.38
C MET A 158 24.29 6.39 -2.48
N ALA A 159 23.88 6.13 -3.70
CA ALA A 159 24.05 7.10 -4.78
C ALA A 159 23.11 8.29 -4.57
N PHE A 160 23.52 9.48 -4.96
CA PHE A 160 22.68 10.66 -4.84
C PHE A 160 22.96 11.69 -5.93
N GLY A 161 22.00 12.60 -6.11
CA GLY A 161 22.15 13.82 -6.87
C GLY A 161 21.77 15.03 -6.05
N LEU A 162 22.43 16.15 -6.31
CA LEU A 162 22.09 17.45 -5.73
C LEU A 162 21.76 18.39 -6.88
N TYR A 163 20.52 18.90 -6.93
CA TYR A 163 20.02 19.62 -8.09
C TYR A 163 19.52 21.02 -7.72
N GLU A 164 19.48 21.90 -8.75
CA GLU A 164 18.77 23.18 -8.67
C GLU A 164 17.27 22.91 -8.80
N PRO A 165 16.41 23.23 -7.80
CA PRO A 165 15.02 22.82 -7.78
C PRO A 165 14.14 23.43 -8.89
N GLU A 166 14.53 24.60 -9.41
CA GLU A 166 13.77 25.31 -10.45
C GLU A 166 13.99 24.76 -11.86
N ARG A 167 15.06 23.98 -12.08
CA ARG A 167 15.45 23.46 -13.40
C ARG A 167 15.21 21.96 -13.50
N ARG A 168 14.01 21.58 -13.93
CA ARG A 168 13.59 20.18 -13.97
C ARG A 168 13.80 19.47 -15.31
N ASN A 169 13.82 20.19 -16.43
CA ASN A 169 13.90 19.59 -17.77
C ASN A 169 14.86 20.35 -18.67
N PRO A 170 16.13 19.94 -18.80
CA PRO A 170 16.80 18.90 -18.03
C PRO A 170 17.11 19.32 -16.59
N ARG A 171 17.31 18.36 -15.68
CA ARG A 171 17.77 18.62 -14.32
C ARG A 171 19.23 19.11 -14.35
N PHE A 172 19.54 20.11 -13.57
CA PHE A 172 20.90 20.65 -13.47
C PHE A 172 21.48 20.35 -12.09
N LEU A 173 22.67 19.78 -12.07
CA LEU A 173 23.40 19.58 -10.84
C LEU A 173 23.75 20.92 -10.20
N ALA A 174 23.56 21.02 -8.90
CA ALA A 174 23.98 22.19 -8.13
C ALA A 174 25.52 22.33 -8.12
N PRO A 175 26.05 23.55 -8.09
CA PRO A 175 27.50 23.79 -8.09
C PRO A 175 28.23 23.06 -6.95
N GLU A 176 27.56 22.89 -5.81
CA GLU A 176 28.11 22.24 -4.62
C GLU A 176 28.33 20.74 -4.81
N TYR A 177 27.60 20.10 -5.73
CA TYR A 177 27.72 18.66 -5.99
C TYR A 177 29.14 18.23 -6.32
N GLY A 178 29.88 19.03 -7.10
CA GLY A 178 31.26 18.74 -7.47
C GLY A 178 32.22 18.68 -6.28
N LYS A 179 31.87 19.28 -5.14
CA LYS A 179 32.67 19.33 -3.91
C LYS A 179 32.34 18.21 -2.92
N LEU A 180 31.30 17.41 -3.21
CA LEU A 180 30.83 16.31 -2.38
C LEU A 180 31.46 14.99 -2.80
N GLU A 181 31.58 14.04 -1.87
CA GLU A 181 31.92 12.65 -2.18
C GLU A 181 30.85 12.05 -3.09
N HIS A 182 31.17 10.94 -3.77
CA HIS A 182 30.25 10.32 -4.76
C HIS A 182 29.07 9.57 -4.15
N SER A 183 29.07 9.39 -2.84
CA SER A 183 27.97 8.74 -2.12
C SER A 183 27.61 9.49 -0.86
N VAL A 184 26.33 9.46 -0.51
CA VAL A 184 25.85 9.80 0.82
C VAL A 184 25.77 8.50 1.63
N ILE A 185 26.03 8.56 2.93
CA ILE A 185 25.92 7.37 3.79
C ILE A 185 24.62 7.43 4.54
N LEU A 186 23.75 6.44 4.34
CA LEU A 186 22.63 6.19 5.23
C LEU A 186 23.18 5.50 6.49
N ARG A 187 23.06 6.15 7.63
CA ARG A 187 23.33 5.54 8.93
C ARG A 187 22.02 5.18 9.59
N VAL A 188 21.81 3.87 9.83
CA VAL A 188 20.66 3.33 10.55
C VAL A 188 21.09 2.92 11.95
N LYS A 189 20.43 3.46 12.95
CA LYS A 189 20.53 3.07 14.36
C LYS A 189 19.16 3.20 14.98
N LYS A 190 18.70 2.15 15.61
CA LYS A 190 17.43 1.89 16.32
C LYS A 190 16.39 3.05 16.44
N SER A 191 16.77 4.28 16.64
CA SER A 191 15.90 5.46 16.76
C SER A 191 16.50 6.74 16.22
N GLN A 192 17.64 6.66 15.52
CA GLN A 192 18.36 7.82 15.00
C GLN A 192 18.91 7.49 13.62
N ASN A 193 18.06 7.60 12.61
CA ASN A 193 18.47 7.43 11.23
C ASN A 193 18.88 8.78 10.66
N CYS A 194 19.98 8.82 9.93
CA CYS A 194 20.43 10.04 9.27
C CYS A 194 21.19 9.75 7.98
N PHE A 195 21.11 10.68 7.06
CA PHE A 195 22.01 10.75 5.91
C PHE A 195 23.24 11.59 6.25
N LEU A 196 24.41 11.08 5.92
CA LEU A 196 25.70 11.75 6.10
C LEU A 196 26.20 12.22 4.74
N LEU A 197 26.08 13.52 4.51
CA LEU A 197 26.59 14.17 3.31
C LEU A 197 28.01 14.63 3.59
N LYS A 198 28.98 14.15 2.80
CA LYS A 198 30.42 14.38 3.06
C LYS A 198 31.08 15.17 1.95
N THR A 199 31.89 16.18 2.32
CA THR A 199 32.72 16.91 1.37
C THR A 199 33.98 16.13 1.03
N LYS A 200 34.51 16.36 -0.18
CA LYS A 200 35.86 15.93 -0.57
C LYS A 200 36.91 16.57 0.31
N LYS A 201 38.08 15.98 0.33
CA LYS A 201 39.21 16.49 1.11
C LYS A 201 39.53 17.94 0.71
N ASP A 202 39.69 18.79 1.70
CA ASP A 202 40.01 20.22 1.56
C ASP A 202 38.94 21.06 0.84
N GLU A 203 37.71 20.50 0.63
CA GLU A 203 36.56 21.21 0.10
C GLU A 203 35.57 21.60 1.21
N SER A 204 34.84 22.69 0.94
CA SER A 204 33.73 23.14 1.78
C SER A 204 32.58 23.63 0.91
N ILE A 205 31.34 23.33 1.35
CA ILE A 205 30.11 23.81 0.71
C ILE A 205 29.39 24.92 1.49
N GLY A 206 29.93 25.29 2.67
CA GLY A 206 29.31 26.28 3.55
C GLY A 206 28.38 25.65 4.59
N TYR A 207 27.30 26.31 4.89
CA TYR A 207 26.33 25.87 5.89
C TYR A 207 25.17 25.14 5.21
N VAL A 208 24.85 23.94 5.68
CA VAL A 208 23.73 23.12 5.17
C VAL A 208 22.55 23.23 6.14
N TRP A 209 21.39 23.45 5.57
CA TRP A 209 20.15 23.61 6.31
C TRP A 209 19.11 22.61 5.79
N TYR A 210 18.30 22.07 6.69
CA TYR A 210 17.12 21.28 6.33
C TYR A 210 15.87 21.92 6.92
N ARG A 211 14.72 21.61 6.31
CA ARG A 211 13.45 22.15 6.74
C ARG A 211 12.70 21.11 7.58
N ARG A 212 12.19 21.54 8.73
CA ARG A 212 11.25 20.75 9.52
C ARG A 212 10.07 21.65 9.85
N GLU A 213 8.86 21.23 9.47
CA GLU A 213 7.68 22.08 9.47
C GLU A 213 7.94 23.35 8.65
N ASP A 214 7.88 24.52 9.27
CA ASP A 214 8.15 25.80 8.60
C ASP A 214 9.49 26.45 8.99
N GLU A 215 10.35 25.74 9.72
CA GLU A 215 11.61 26.28 10.20
C GLU A 215 12.83 25.67 9.48
N TRP A 216 13.81 26.52 9.20
CA TRP A 216 15.12 26.09 8.74
C TRP A 216 16.02 25.80 9.93
N ILE A 217 16.53 24.58 10.00
CA ILE A 217 17.43 24.09 11.03
C ILE A 217 18.78 23.81 10.39
N GLN A 218 19.84 24.34 10.99
CA GLN A 218 21.20 24.09 10.51
C GLN A 218 21.60 22.64 10.80
N ALA A 219 22.09 21.95 9.78
CA ALA A 219 22.61 20.61 9.92
C ALA A 219 23.89 20.61 10.78
N LYS A 220 23.98 19.60 11.66
CA LYS A 220 25.22 19.40 12.42
C LYS A 220 26.32 19.02 11.45
N GLU A 221 27.43 19.80 11.51
CA GLU A 221 28.63 19.55 10.73
C GLU A 221 29.78 19.14 11.64
N GLU A 222 30.50 18.10 11.25
CA GLU A 222 31.76 17.71 11.92
C GLU A 222 32.73 17.19 10.87
N LYS A 223 33.85 17.90 10.73
CA LYS A 223 34.97 17.55 9.80
C LYS A 223 34.52 17.32 8.35
N GLY A 224 33.67 18.19 7.85
CA GLY A 224 33.12 18.09 6.49
C GLY A 224 32.02 17.07 6.29
N VAL A 225 31.45 16.55 7.39
CA VAL A 225 30.30 15.62 7.36
C VAL A 225 29.07 16.32 7.93
N TYR A 226 28.05 16.49 7.09
CA TYR A 226 26.76 17.07 7.46
C TYR A 226 25.78 15.99 7.77
N GLN A 227 25.08 16.09 8.90
CA GLN A 227 24.07 15.12 9.33
C GLN A 227 22.69 15.65 9.00
N LEU A 228 21.95 14.93 8.13
CA LEU A 228 20.60 15.25 7.72
C LEU A 228 19.65 14.16 8.27
N PRO A 229 18.60 14.52 9.02
CA PRO A 229 17.62 13.54 9.48
C PRO A 229 16.90 12.87 8.30
N THR A 230 16.49 11.62 8.46
CA THR A 230 15.78 10.90 7.39
C THR A 230 14.31 11.32 7.27
N ASP A 231 13.73 11.84 8.34
CA ASP A 231 12.32 12.30 8.42
C ASP A 231 12.03 13.61 7.66
N ILE A 232 13.05 14.22 7.05
CA ILE A 232 12.88 15.39 6.16
C ILE A 232 12.61 14.99 4.71
N CYS A 233 12.71 13.70 4.39
CA CYS A 233 12.60 13.20 3.03
C CYS A 233 11.19 12.72 2.72
N THR A 234 10.76 12.95 1.49
CA THR A 234 9.66 12.24 0.85
C THR A 234 10.23 11.00 0.16
N TYR A 235 9.64 9.84 0.41
CA TYR A 235 10.10 8.55 -0.10
C TYR A 235 9.21 8.05 -1.22
N THR A 236 9.81 7.55 -2.28
CA THR A 236 9.12 6.81 -3.33
C THR A 236 9.39 5.33 -3.15
N ALA A 237 8.32 4.53 -3.11
CA ALA A 237 8.40 3.08 -3.03
C ALA A 237 7.60 2.45 -4.16
N ASN A 238 8.06 1.33 -4.69
CA ASN A 238 7.31 0.51 -5.63
C ASN A 238 7.25 -0.95 -5.17
N THR A 239 6.52 -1.78 -5.91
CA THR A 239 6.26 -3.16 -5.51
C THR A 239 7.46 -4.10 -5.67
N GLY A 240 8.42 -3.74 -6.51
CA GLY A 240 9.63 -4.56 -6.74
C GLY A 240 10.77 -4.20 -5.79
N ILE A 241 10.82 -2.93 -5.38
CA ILE A 241 11.86 -2.40 -4.48
C ILE A 241 11.17 -1.59 -3.40
N PRO A 242 11.35 -1.92 -2.11
CA PRO A 242 10.61 -1.28 -1.01
C PRO A 242 10.74 0.23 -0.99
N ILE A 243 11.95 0.76 -1.29
CA ILE A 243 12.22 2.19 -1.40
C ILE A 243 13.15 2.40 -2.59
N THR A 244 12.78 3.29 -3.50
CA THR A 244 13.59 3.61 -4.67
C THR A 244 14.33 4.92 -4.50
N GLU A 245 13.66 5.95 -3.98
CA GLU A 245 14.20 7.29 -3.84
C GLU A 245 13.78 7.94 -2.52
N ALA A 246 14.67 8.75 -1.97
CA ALA A 246 14.40 9.70 -0.90
C ALA A 246 14.73 11.10 -1.40
N VAL A 247 13.77 12.00 -1.36
CA VAL A 247 13.92 13.38 -1.87
C VAL A 247 13.68 14.37 -0.74
N ALA A 248 14.58 15.32 -0.59
CA ALA A 248 14.43 16.43 0.36
C ALA A 248 14.83 17.77 -0.27
N ILE A 249 14.18 18.83 0.16
CA ILE A 249 14.65 20.20 -0.12
C ILE A 249 15.53 20.62 1.05
N ILE A 250 16.80 20.84 0.77
CA ILE A 250 17.79 21.40 1.69
C ILE A 250 18.19 22.80 1.21
N ALA A 251 18.92 23.54 2.01
CA ALA A 251 19.55 24.79 1.56
C ALA A 251 21.04 24.79 1.88
N ILE A 252 21.81 25.45 1.03
CA ILE A 252 23.26 25.59 1.22
C ILE A 252 23.58 27.08 1.13
N THR A 253 24.08 27.66 2.24
CA THR A 253 24.43 29.06 2.33
C THR A 253 25.90 29.23 2.50
N ARG A 254 26.45 30.31 1.93
CA ARG A 254 27.87 30.63 2.05
C ARG A 254 28.22 31.13 3.45
N PHE A 255 27.29 31.80 4.10
CA PHE A 255 27.43 32.40 5.42
C PHE A 255 26.40 31.83 6.38
N ASP A 256 26.64 31.95 7.67
CA ASP A 256 25.70 31.58 8.71
C ASP A 256 24.52 32.58 8.75
N GLN A 257 23.56 32.35 7.86
CA GLN A 257 22.40 33.21 7.71
C GLN A 257 21.19 32.35 7.25
N LYS A 258 19.98 32.80 7.55
CA LYS A 258 18.75 32.09 7.10
C LYS A 258 18.75 31.94 5.57
N PRO A 259 18.42 30.76 5.05
CA PRO A 259 18.35 30.49 3.62
C PRO A 259 17.36 31.37 2.88
N LEU A 260 17.68 31.75 1.68
CA LEU A 260 16.80 32.37 0.70
C LEU A 260 16.48 31.33 -0.40
N PRO A 261 15.43 31.54 -1.22
CA PRO A 261 15.07 30.58 -2.26
C PRO A 261 16.19 30.19 -3.22
N ILE A 262 17.12 31.09 -3.50
CA ILE A 262 18.28 30.83 -4.35
C ILE A 262 19.28 29.83 -3.74
N ASP A 263 19.25 29.67 -2.42
CA ASP A 263 20.10 28.71 -1.69
C ASP A 263 19.52 27.29 -1.67
N TYR A 264 18.27 27.11 -2.15
CA TYR A 264 17.59 25.81 -2.08
C TYR A 264 18.21 24.84 -3.07
N ARG A 265 18.28 23.58 -2.65
CA ARG A 265 18.76 22.44 -3.43
C ARG A 265 17.81 21.27 -3.24
N GLU A 266 17.57 20.51 -4.30
CA GLU A 266 16.89 19.23 -4.23
C GLU A 266 17.92 18.13 -4.07
N LEU A 267 17.93 17.50 -2.91
CA LEU A 267 18.72 16.32 -2.61
C LEU A 267 17.88 15.09 -2.96
N ASN A 268 18.36 14.30 -3.92
CA ASN A 268 17.72 13.06 -4.35
C ASN A 268 18.67 11.90 -4.07
N ILE A 269 18.26 10.95 -3.25
CA ILE A 269 19.05 9.81 -2.82
C ILE A 269 18.40 8.53 -3.35
N HIS A 270 19.17 7.71 -4.03
CA HIS A 270 18.73 6.38 -4.48
C HIS A 270 18.90 5.38 -3.34
N VAL A 271 17.78 4.93 -2.78
CA VAL A 271 17.71 4.08 -1.59
C VAL A 271 17.30 2.66 -2.03
N TRP A 272 18.30 1.81 -2.37
CA TRP A 272 18.04 0.40 -2.79
C TRP A 272 19.28 -0.48 -2.66
#